data_b7a23ce32bda33fda6b4d2a15e4f222d
#
_entry.id   b7a23ce32bda33fda6b4d2a15e4f222d
#
_cell.length_a   1.000
_cell.length_b   1.000
_cell.length_c   1.000
_cell.angle_alpha   90.00
_cell.angle_beta   90.00
_cell.angle_gamma   90.00
#
_symmetry.space_group_name_H-M   'P 1'
#
loop_
_entity.id
_entity.type
_entity.pdbx_description
1 polymer ?
#
loop_
_entity_poly.entity_id
_entity_poly.type
_entity_poly.pdbx_seq_one_letter_code
_entity_poly.pdbx_strand_id
1 'polypeptide(L)'
;MPRIGTRKLYFLLKPQLELLGIGRDKLFAIMKANHLEIKPERSYRITTFSHHRFRKHRDLVKGMCISRPNQVWVSDITYVSSGFEHRYLALVTDAYSKKIVGYDLSNSLQTEGALRALKMAIKTRNRLKLALIHHSDRG
;
A
#
# COMPACT_ATOMS: atom_id res chain seq x y z
N MET A 1 23.46 -5.22 19.56
CA MET A 1 24.21 -4.35 18.66
C MET A 1 23.32 -3.94 17.48
N PRO A 2 23.34 -2.68 17.06
CA PRO A 2 22.58 -2.28 15.88
C PRO A 2 23.12 -3.02 14.64
N ARG A 3 22.21 -3.55 13.81
CA ARG A 3 22.59 -4.20 12.54
C ARG A 3 23.08 -3.12 11.56
N ILE A 4 24.38 -3.11 11.25
CA ILE A 4 24.99 -2.13 10.36
C ILE A 4 25.14 -2.76 8.96
N GLY A 5 24.45 -2.18 7.96
CA GLY A 5 24.58 -2.62 6.58
C GLY A 5 25.97 -2.37 6.00
N THR A 6 26.38 -3.20 5.04
CA THR A 6 27.75 -3.21 4.43
C THR A 6 28.21 -1.84 3.96
N ARG A 7 27.32 -1.00 3.39
CA ARG A 7 27.67 0.37 2.97
C ARG A 7 28.07 1.26 4.14
N LYS A 8 27.29 1.23 5.23
CA LYS A 8 27.62 2.02 6.45
C LYS A 8 28.90 1.51 7.09
N LEU A 9 29.09 0.18 7.12
CA LEU A 9 30.31 -0.43 7.64
C LEU A 9 31.56 0.01 6.85
N TYR A 10 31.48 0.07 5.51
CA TYR A 10 32.57 0.60 4.70
C TYR A 10 32.97 2.02 5.11
N PHE A 11 32.00 2.91 5.30
CA PHE A 11 32.30 4.29 5.71
C PHE A 11 32.93 4.37 7.10
N LEU A 12 32.49 3.54 8.04
CA LEU A 12 33.06 3.50 9.38
C LEU A 12 34.49 2.96 9.42
N LEU A 13 34.79 1.98 8.55
CA LEU A 13 36.10 1.34 8.49
C LEU A 13 37.01 1.96 7.43
N LYS A 14 36.59 3.01 6.73
CA LYS A 14 37.31 3.59 5.61
C LYS A 14 38.80 3.88 5.91
N PRO A 15 39.18 4.54 7.03
CA PRO A 15 40.58 4.80 7.33
C PRO A 15 41.44 3.53 7.46
N GLN A 16 40.89 2.48 8.12
CA GLN A 16 41.60 1.22 8.28
C GLN A 16 41.70 0.44 6.96
N LEU A 17 40.70 0.49 6.13
CA LEU A 17 40.66 -0.17 4.84
C LEU A 17 41.63 0.47 3.85
N GLU A 18 41.79 1.78 3.87
CA GLU A 18 42.76 2.51 3.05
C GLU A 18 44.20 2.12 3.41
N LEU A 19 44.53 1.99 4.68
CA LEU A 19 45.85 1.50 5.13
C LEU A 19 46.16 0.08 4.63
N LEU A 20 45.12 -0.75 4.46
CA LEU A 20 45.24 -2.13 3.98
C LEU A 20 45.13 -2.24 2.46
N GLY A 21 44.92 -1.14 1.74
CA GLY A 21 44.68 -1.14 0.29
C GLY A 21 43.40 -1.86 -0.12
N ILE A 22 42.39 -1.89 0.77
CA ILE A 22 41.11 -2.58 0.53
C ILE A 22 40.04 -1.57 0.11
N GLY A 23 39.66 -1.61 -1.16
CA GLY A 23 38.56 -0.81 -1.70
C GLY A 23 37.19 -1.37 -1.31
N ARG A 24 36.13 -0.59 -1.61
CA ARG A 24 34.72 -0.91 -1.30
C ARG A 24 34.33 -2.29 -1.82
N ASP A 25 34.61 -2.58 -3.09
CA ASP A 25 34.11 -3.78 -3.75
C ASP A 25 34.80 -5.05 -3.21
N LYS A 26 36.07 -4.93 -2.82
CA LYS A 26 36.81 -6.01 -2.14
C LYS A 26 36.26 -6.30 -0.76
N LEU A 27 35.92 -5.26 0.03
CA LEU A 27 35.23 -5.44 1.31
C LEU A 27 33.87 -6.15 1.12
N PHE A 28 33.07 -5.75 0.13
CA PHE A 28 31.78 -6.38 -0.14
C PHE A 28 31.94 -7.85 -0.54
N ALA A 29 32.93 -8.18 -1.34
CA ALA A 29 33.25 -9.56 -1.71
C ALA A 29 33.64 -10.40 -0.48
N ILE A 30 34.46 -9.86 0.40
CA ILE A 30 34.87 -10.53 1.65
C ILE A 30 33.65 -10.78 2.55
N MET A 31 32.80 -9.76 2.74
CA MET A 31 31.60 -9.89 3.55
C MET A 31 30.63 -10.93 3.00
N LYS A 32 30.46 -10.97 1.69
CA LYS A 32 29.63 -11.97 1.00
C LYS A 32 30.19 -13.38 1.15
N ALA A 33 31.48 -13.57 0.92
CA ALA A 33 32.15 -14.88 1.03
C ALA A 33 32.08 -15.46 2.45
N ASN A 34 32.09 -14.59 3.47
CA ASN A 34 32.02 -14.99 4.88
C ASN A 34 30.59 -14.93 5.46
N HIS A 35 29.55 -14.76 4.64
CA HIS A 35 28.14 -14.67 5.07
C HIS A 35 27.87 -13.60 6.14
N LEU A 36 28.64 -12.51 6.14
CA LEU A 36 28.50 -11.38 7.08
C LEU A 36 27.51 -10.31 6.60
N GLU A 37 26.85 -10.54 5.48
CA GLU A 37 25.84 -9.63 4.98
C GLU A 37 24.54 -9.71 5.80
N ILE A 38 23.96 -8.54 6.09
CA ILE A 38 22.62 -8.50 6.65
C ILE A 38 21.64 -8.85 5.54
N LYS A 39 21.06 -10.03 5.61
CA LYS A 39 19.94 -10.39 4.73
C LYS A 39 18.72 -9.55 5.12
N PRO A 40 18.10 -8.82 4.18
CA PRO A 40 16.85 -8.14 4.46
C PRO A 40 15.80 -9.18 4.86
N GLU A 41 15.19 -9.01 6.02
CA GLU A 41 14.02 -9.78 6.39
C GLU A 41 12.91 -9.40 5.42
N ARG A 42 12.62 -10.28 4.47
CA ARG A 42 11.46 -10.13 3.59
C ARG A 42 10.22 -10.44 4.42
N SER A 43 9.69 -9.44 5.09
CA SER A 43 8.34 -9.49 5.63
C SER A 43 7.37 -9.48 4.45
N TYR A 44 7.01 -10.66 3.95
CA TYR A 44 5.98 -10.80 2.93
C TYR A 44 4.63 -10.83 3.67
N ARG A 45 4.04 -9.67 3.86
CA ARG A 45 2.62 -9.63 4.24
C ARG A 45 1.82 -9.80 2.96
N ILE A 46 1.18 -10.96 2.81
CA ILE A 46 0.17 -11.17 1.77
C ILE A 46 -1.03 -10.33 2.20
N THR A 47 -1.20 -9.18 1.57
CA THR A 47 -2.31 -8.26 1.84
C THR A 47 -3.52 -8.51 0.93
N THR A 48 -3.36 -9.35 -0.10
CA THR A 48 -4.36 -9.60 -1.13
C THR A 48 -4.59 -11.09 -1.31
N PHE A 49 -5.82 -11.55 -1.17
CA PHE A 49 -6.22 -12.93 -1.45
C PHE A 49 -6.85 -13.01 -2.84
N SER A 50 -6.04 -12.91 -3.90
CA SER A 50 -6.50 -12.85 -5.30
C SER A 50 -6.95 -14.18 -5.89
N HIS A 51 -6.81 -15.30 -5.17
CA HIS A 51 -7.16 -16.66 -5.63
C HIS A 51 -8.57 -17.12 -5.23
N HIS A 52 -9.42 -16.23 -4.74
CA HIS A 52 -10.79 -16.58 -4.40
C HIS A 52 -11.63 -16.93 -5.66
N ARG A 53 -12.56 -17.88 -5.52
CA ARG A 53 -13.45 -18.36 -6.60
C ARG A 53 -14.66 -17.45 -6.86
N PHE A 54 -14.71 -16.24 -6.31
CA PHE A 54 -15.82 -15.33 -6.52
C PHE A 54 -15.90 -14.86 -7.97
N ARG A 55 -17.14 -14.67 -8.44
CA ARG A 55 -17.43 -14.21 -9.81
C ARG A 55 -16.76 -12.86 -10.08
N LYS A 56 -16.03 -12.81 -11.19
CA LYS A 56 -15.35 -11.60 -11.65
C LYS A 56 -16.33 -10.77 -12.48
N HIS A 57 -16.50 -9.51 -12.13
CA HIS A 57 -17.25 -8.58 -12.95
C HIS A 57 -16.33 -7.93 -13.99
N ARG A 58 -16.93 -7.50 -15.10
CA ARG A 58 -16.19 -6.77 -16.16
C ARG A 58 -15.73 -5.42 -15.59
N ASP A 59 -14.50 -5.02 -15.90
CA ASP A 59 -14.01 -3.67 -15.61
C ASP A 59 -14.73 -2.67 -16.52
N LEU A 60 -15.60 -1.86 -15.94
CA LEU A 60 -16.38 -0.83 -16.64
C LEU A 60 -15.64 0.50 -16.75
N VAL A 61 -14.51 0.65 -16.07
CA VAL A 61 -13.75 1.91 -15.98
C VAL A 61 -12.60 1.93 -16.96
N LYS A 62 -12.14 0.77 -17.41
CA LYS A 62 -11.02 0.64 -18.33
C LYS A 62 -11.28 1.41 -19.64
N GLY A 63 -10.44 2.41 -19.92
CA GLY A 63 -10.55 3.25 -21.11
C GLY A 63 -11.63 4.35 -21.04
N MET A 64 -12.31 4.49 -19.90
CA MET A 64 -13.31 5.54 -19.71
C MET A 64 -12.66 6.91 -19.50
N CYS A 65 -13.11 7.93 -20.24
CA CYS A 65 -12.77 9.32 -19.95
C CYS A 65 -13.69 9.84 -18.84
N ILE A 66 -13.10 10.12 -17.68
CA ILE A 66 -13.85 10.64 -16.52
C ILE A 66 -13.89 12.17 -16.66
N SER A 67 -15.06 12.72 -16.98
CA SER A 67 -15.24 14.14 -17.34
C SER A 67 -16.01 14.97 -16.32
N ARG A 68 -16.55 14.36 -15.26
CA ARG A 68 -17.35 15.07 -14.25
C ARG A 68 -17.27 14.42 -12.87
N PRO A 69 -17.55 15.19 -11.79
CA PRO A 69 -17.71 14.63 -10.45
C PRO A 69 -18.87 13.63 -10.37
N ASN A 70 -18.76 12.66 -9.48
CA ASN A 70 -19.75 11.62 -9.25
C ASN A 70 -20.05 10.75 -10.51
N GLN A 71 -19.07 10.58 -11.38
CA GLN A 71 -19.14 9.66 -12.51
C GLN A 71 -18.55 8.30 -12.16
N VAL A 72 -17.41 8.30 -11.49
CA VAL A 72 -16.74 7.10 -10.99
C VAL A 72 -16.28 7.35 -9.56
N TRP A 73 -16.66 6.47 -8.66
CA TRP A 73 -16.09 6.39 -7.33
C TRP A 73 -15.17 5.18 -7.23
N VAL A 74 -14.03 5.37 -6.62
CA VAL A 74 -13.05 4.31 -6.34
C VAL A 74 -13.02 4.07 -4.85
N SER A 75 -13.09 2.82 -4.43
CA SER A 75 -12.96 2.46 -3.02
C SER A 75 -11.80 1.52 -2.78
N ASP A 76 -11.17 1.71 -1.64
CA ASP A 76 -10.05 0.91 -1.16
C ASP A 76 -10.09 0.83 0.36
N ILE A 77 -9.46 -0.21 0.92
CA ILE A 77 -9.29 -0.40 2.36
C ILE A 77 -7.80 -0.39 2.65
N THR A 78 -7.37 0.54 3.51
CA THR A 78 -5.98 0.64 3.94
C THR A 78 -5.83 0.35 5.43
N TYR A 79 -4.64 -0.13 5.81
CA TYR A 79 -4.29 -0.36 7.21
C TYR A 79 -3.78 0.93 7.83
N VAL A 80 -4.36 1.31 8.95
CA VAL A 80 -3.90 2.42 9.77
C VAL A 80 -3.39 1.84 11.09
N SER A 81 -2.11 2.01 11.37
CA SER A 81 -1.51 1.58 12.63
C SER A 81 -1.22 2.79 13.51
N SER A 82 -1.74 2.77 14.73
CA SER A 82 -1.42 3.74 15.77
C SER A 82 -0.79 2.99 16.93
N GLY A 83 0.54 2.79 16.86
CA GLY A 83 1.27 2.05 17.90
C GLY A 83 0.93 0.56 17.93
N PHE A 84 0.15 0.13 18.91
CA PHE A 84 -0.17 -1.28 19.16
C PHE A 84 -1.46 -1.77 18.48
N GLU A 85 -2.31 -0.86 18.00
CA GLU A 85 -3.58 -1.21 17.38
C GLU A 85 -3.53 -1.09 15.87
N HIS A 86 -4.05 -2.11 15.18
CA HIS A 86 -4.28 -2.09 13.74
C HIS A 86 -5.74 -1.80 13.46
N ARG A 87 -6.00 -0.78 12.67
CA ARG A 87 -7.35 -0.41 12.23
C ARG A 87 -7.43 -0.43 10.71
N TYR A 88 -8.64 -0.54 10.19
CA TYR A 88 -8.92 -0.60 8.76
C TYR A 88 -9.71 0.63 8.36
N LEU A 89 -9.12 1.43 7.48
CA LEU A 89 -9.76 2.63 6.95
C LEU A 89 -10.31 2.31 5.56
N ALA A 90 -11.64 2.23 5.45
CA ALA A 90 -12.33 2.16 4.17
C ALA A 90 -12.55 3.56 3.64
N LEU A 91 -12.15 3.82 2.40
CA LEU A 91 -12.29 5.11 1.72
C LEU A 91 -13.10 4.94 0.44
N VAL A 92 -13.97 5.91 0.17
CA VAL A 92 -14.62 6.09 -1.13
C VAL A 92 -14.25 7.46 -1.67
N THR A 93 -13.58 7.48 -2.82
CA THR A 93 -13.02 8.69 -3.43
C THR A 93 -13.64 8.92 -4.80
N ASP A 94 -14.06 10.15 -5.10
CA ASP A 94 -14.47 10.56 -6.44
C ASP A 94 -13.23 10.63 -7.36
N ALA A 95 -13.22 9.84 -8.43
CA ALA A 95 -12.07 9.73 -9.32
C ALA A 95 -11.79 11.02 -10.10
N TYR A 96 -12.80 11.89 -10.32
CA TYR A 96 -12.64 13.16 -10.99
C TYR A 96 -12.09 14.23 -10.05
N SER A 97 -12.81 14.54 -8.98
CA SER A 97 -12.48 15.63 -8.05
C SER A 97 -11.41 15.26 -7.02
N LYS A 98 -11.07 13.98 -6.90
CA LYS A 98 -10.19 13.42 -5.84
C LYS A 98 -10.71 13.63 -4.42
N LYS A 99 -11.97 14.05 -4.29
CA LYS A 99 -12.61 14.25 -2.99
C LYS A 99 -12.96 12.91 -2.36
N ILE A 100 -12.65 12.75 -1.08
CA ILE A 100 -13.17 11.65 -0.26
C ILE A 100 -14.66 11.95 -0.01
N VAL A 101 -15.54 11.08 -0.53
CA VAL A 101 -16.99 11.22 -0.43
C VAL A 101 -17.59 10.34 0.66
N GLY A 102 -16.86 9.33 1.12
CA GLY A 102 -17.24 8.48 2.24
C GLY A 102 -16.01 7.81 2.86
N TYR A 103 -16.09 7.55 4.15
CA TYR A 103 -15.04 6.84 4.89
C TYR A 103 -15.63 6.10 6.10
N ASP A 104 -14.91 5.10 6.58
CA ASP A 104 -15.18 4.41 7.83
C ASP A 104 -13.89 3.85 8.42
N LEU A 105 -13.73 3.95 9.73
CA LEU A 105 -12.60 3.39 10.47
C LEU A 105 -13.09 2.24 11.35
N SER A 106 -12.67 1.03 11.03
CA SER A 106 -13.12 -0.20 11.67
C SER A 106 -11.97 -0.95 12.37
N ASN A 107 -12.31 -1.75 13.37
CA ASN A 107 -11.37 -2.64 14.05
C ASN A 107 -11.19 -3.99 13.32
N SER A 108 -12.00 -4.26 12.30
CA SER A 108 -11.97 -5.50 11.52
C SER A 108 -12.03 -5.22 10.01
N LEU A 109 -11.50 -6.15 9.22
CA LEU A 109 -11.53 -6.10 7.74
C LEU A 109 -12.86 -6.61 7.16
N GLN A 110 -13.94 -6.60 7.93
CA GLN A 110 -15.25 -7.07 7.47
C GLN A 110 -15.91 -6.08 6.51
N THR A 111 -16.81 -6.59 5.67
CA THR A 111 -17.52 -5.83 4.63
C THR A 111 -18.34 -4.64 5.17
N GLU A 112 -18.74 -4.70 6.43
CA GLU A 112 -19.54 -3.67 7.10
C GLU A 112 -18.88 -2.30 7.10
N GLY A 113 -17.54 -2.22 7.26
CA GLY A 113 -16.79 -0.96 7.20
C GLY A 113 -16.89 -0.33 5.81
N ALA A 114 -16.63 -1.09 4.76
CA ALA A 114 -16.77 -0.64 3.38
C ALA A 114 -18.21 -0.21 3.05
N LEU A 115 -19.19 -0.96 3.56
CA LEU A 115 -20.62 -0.64 3.38
C LEU A 115 -21.01 0.67 4.07
N ARG A 116 -20.52 0.95 5.28
CA ARG A 116 -20.76 2.22 5.98
C ARG A 116 -20.14 3.40 5.22
N ALA A 117 -18.92 3.25 4.73
CA ALA A 117 -18.25 4.27 3.90
C ALA A 117 -19.06 4.55 2.62
N LEU A 118 -19.53 3.50 1.93
CA LEU A 118 -20.34 3.64 0.73
C LEU A 118 -21.70 4.30 1.02
N LYS A 119 -22.38 3.90 2.09
CA LYS A 119 -23.65 4.53 2.53
C LYS A 119 -23.47 6.01 2.83
N MET A 120 -22.36 6.40 3.46
CA MET A 120 -22.00 7.81 3.70
C MET A 120 -21.83 8.56 2.37
N ALA A 121 -21.10 7.98 1.42
CA ALA A 121 -20.89 8.57 0.09
C ALA A 121 -22.23 8.79 -0.66
N ILE A 122 -23.14 7.81 -0.60
CA ILE A 122 -24.45 7.91 -1.24
C ILE A 122 -25.29 9.03 -0.62
N LYS A 123 -25.26 9.21 0.69
CA LYS A 123 -26.01 10.29 1.38
C LYS A 123 -25.53 11.69 0.98
N THR A 124 -24.24 11.86 0.67
CA THR A 124 -23.69 13.16 0.27
C THR A 124 -23.89 13.48 -1.22
N ARG A 125 -24.46 12.56 -1.99
CA ARG A 125 -24.63 12.69 -3.42
C ARG A 125 -25.84 13.52 -3.81
N ASN A 126 -25.62 14.73 -4.33
CA ASN A 126 -26.71 15.66 -4.68
C ASN A 126 -27.39 15.37 -6.03
N ARG A 127 -26.81 14.56 -6.92
CA ARG A 127 -27.31 14.28 -8.28
C ARG A 127 -27.60 12.80 -8.49
N LEU A 128 -28.64 12.29 -7.86
CA LEU A 128 -29.02 10.87 -7.89
C LEU A 128 -29.41 10.34 -9.30
N LYS A 129 -29.87 11.22 -10.21
CA LYS A 129 -30.32 10.83 -11.55
C LYS A 129 -29.20 10.52 -12.55
N LEU A 130 -27.97 10.94 -12.28
CA LEU A 130 -26.84 10.69 -13.20
C LEU A 130 -26.21 9.33 -12.90
N ALA A 131 -25.81 8.61 -13.95
CA ALA A 131 -25.12 7.34 -13.81
C ALA A 131 -23.82 7.49 -13.01
N LEU A 132 -23.57 6.54 -12.10
CA LEU A 132 -22.37 6.45 -11.29
C LEU A 132 -21.88 5.00 -11.31
N ILE A 133 -20.60 4.83 -11.52
CA ILE A 133 -19.92 3.54 -11.38
C ILE A 133 -19.16 3.55 -10.06
N HIS A 134 -19.39 2.57 -9.22
CA HIS A 134 -18.57 2.31 -8.05
C HIS A 134 -17.59 1.19 -8.40
N HIS A 135 -16.31 1.51 -8.36
CA HIS A 135 -15.21 0.61 -8.67
C HIS A 135 -14.43 0.30 -7.40
N SER A 136 -14.26 -0.96 -7.10
CA SER A 136 -13.36 -1.42 -6.04
C SER A 136 -12.37 -2.40 -6.63
N ASP A 137 -11.15 -2.36 -6.12
CA ASP A 137 -10.12 -3.34 -6.39
C ASP A 137 -10.54 -4.72 -5.82
N ARG A 138 -9.88 -5.75 -6.28
CA ARG A 138 -9.92 -7.07 -5.69
C ARG A 138 -8.97 -7.12 -4.51
N GLY A 139 -9.44 -6.81 -3.35
CA GLY A 139 -8.67 -7.02 -2.13
C GLY A 139 -8.27 -8.49 -1.89
#